data_5681b06d56e185ec812c7cf8b4d2bdfc
#
_entry.id   5681b06d56e185ec812c7cf8b4d2bdfc
#
_cell.length_a   1.000
_cell.length_b   1.000
_cell.length_c   1.000
_cell.angle_alpha   90.00
_cell.angle_beta   90.00
_cell.angle_gamma   90.00
#
_symmetry.space_group_name_H-M   'P 1'
#
loop_
_entity.id
_entity.type
_entity.pdbx_description
1 polymer ?
#
loop_
_entity_poly.entity_id
_entity_poly.type
_entity_poly.pdbx_seq_one_letter_code
_entity_poly.pdbx_strand_id
1 'polypeptide(L)'
;MLPRDHTSQENIIEGYLSEWGLRYEMQASFPPYTVDFLVPELNMVIEADGVYGHLQTKDRIRDRKLIETGEILIVLHCKETTKGKIKDFLWQELNKLGKPKQ
;
A
#
# COMPACT_ATOMS: atom_id res chain seq x y z
N MET A 1 5.01 -24.55 1.20
CA MET A 1 4.91 -23.93 1.04
C MET A 1 5.17 -22.97 1.30
N LEU A 2 5.21 -22.44 1.02
CA LEU A 2 5.53 -21.47 1.29
C LEU A 2 4.73 -20.52 1.60
N PRO A 3 4.84 -20.02 2.28
CA PRO A 3 3.98 -19.09 2.68
C PRO A 3 4.02 -17.98 1.90
N ARG A 4 3.50 -17.46 1.67
CA ARG A 4 3.49 -16.56 0.97
C ARG A 4 3.31 -15.45 1.70
N ASP A 5 3.73 -15.25 2.73
CA ASP A 5 3.55 -14.17 3.43
C ASP A 5 3.99 -12.96 2.79
N HIS A 6 5.17 -12.90 2.27
CA HIS A 6 5.66 -11.72 1.62
C HIS A 6 5.87 -12.04 0.19
N THR A 7 5.04 -11.55 -0.65
CA THR A 7 5.17 -11.79 -2.07
C THR A 7 6.30 -10.93 -2.60
N SER A 8 6.69 -11.25 -3.83
CA SER A 8 7.67 -10.43 -4.51
C SER A 8 7.21 -8.99 -4.59
N GLN A 9 5.93 -8.79 -4.85
CA GLN A 9 5.39 -7.45 -4.95
C GLN A 9 5.57 -6.69 -3.65
N GLU A 10 5.27 -7.33 -2.53
CA GLU A 10 5.43 -6.67 -1.24
C GLU A 10 6.88 -6.34 -0.96
N ASN A 11 7.78 -7.24 -1.32
CA ASN A 11 9.20 -6.98 -1.10
C ASN A 11 9.67 -5.78 -1.92
N ILE A 12 9.18 -5.65 -3.13
CA ILE A 12 9.56 -4.52 -3.97
C ILE A 12 9.03 -3.23 -3.39
N ILE A 13 7.77 -3.22 -2.96
CA ILE A 13 7.19 -2.02 -2.36
C ILE A 13 7.98 -1.62 -1.13
N GLU A 14 8.27 -2.60 -0.28
CA GLU A 14 9.02 -2.32 0.94
C GLU A 14 10.37 -1.71 0.60
N GLY A 15 11.03 -2.24 -0.42
CA GLY A 15 12.33 -1.73 -0.82
C GLY A 15 12.29 -0.26 -1.19
N TYR A 16 11.27 0.16 -1.93
CA TYR A 16 11.18 1.56 -2.32
C TYR A 16 10.80 2.46 -1.16
N LEU A 17 9.87 2.03 -0.31
CA LEU A 17 9.52 2.84 0.85
C LEU A 17 10.75 3.07 1.72
N SER A 18 11.54 2.02 1.90
CA SER A 18 12.75 2.11 2.69
C SER A 18 13.78 3.02 2.01
N GLU A 19 13.95 2.83 0.71
CA GLU A 19 14.94 3.60 -0.03
C GLU A 19 14.60 5.09 0.01
N TRP A 20 13.32 5.42 -0.03
CA TRP A 20 12.89 6.81 -0.04
C TRP A 20 12.75 7.41 1.35
N GLY A 21 13.11 6.63 2.38
CA GLY A 21 13.12 7.16 3.73
C GLY A 21 11.76 7.29 4.37
N LEU A 22 10.77 6.58 3.86
CA LEU A 22 9.44 6.63 4.44
C LEU A 22 9.30 5.56 5.51
N ARG A 23 8.69 5.93 6.61
CA ARG A 23 8.42 4.96 7.66
C ARG A 23 7.20 4.16 7.26
N TYR A 24 7.19 2.89 7.60
CA TYR A 24 6.07 2.04 7.23
C TYR A 24 5.94 0.90 8.20
N GLU A 25 4.73 0.36 8.29
CA GLU A 25 4.46 -0.84 9.03
C GLU A 25 3.85 -1.83 8.07
N MET A 26 4.33 -3.06 8.10
CA MET A 26 3.75 -4.11 7.29
C MET A 26 2.71 -4.87 8.10
N GLN A 27 1.68 -5.31 7.44
CA GLN A 27 0.60 -6.08 8.05
C GLN A 27 0.03 -5.34 9.26
N ALA A 28 -0.28 -4.09 9.05
CA ALA A 28 -0.81 -3.26 10.12
C ALA A 28 -2.26 -3.62 10.40
N SER A 29 -2.61 -3.57 11.67
CA SER A 29 -3.94 -4.01 12.09
C SER A 29 -4.91 -2.86 12.20
N PHE A 30 -6.03 -2.98 11.53
CA PHE A 30 -7.16 -2.06 11.64
C PHE A 30 -8.39 -2.94 11.75
N PRO A 31 -8.67 -3.50 12.92
CA PRO A 31 -9.72 -4.51 13.04
C PRO A 31 -11.03 -4.05 12.45
N PRO A 32 -11.71 -4.91 11.73
CA PRO A 32 -11.38 -6.32 11.53
C PRO A 32 -10.43 -6.57 10.37
N TYR A 33 -9.76 -5.53 9.89
CA TYR A 33 -8.91 -5.64 8.72
C TYR A 33 -7.44 -5.63 9.05
N THR A 34 -6.65 -6.18 8.14
CA THR A 34 -5.21 -6.08 8.17
C THR A 34 -4.80 -5.50 6.83
N VAL A 35 -3.93 -4.50 6.84
CA VAL A 35 -3.50 -3.88 5.59
C VAL A 35 -2.04 -4.24 5.33
N ASP A 36 -1.67 -4.29 4.05
CA ASP A 36 -0.32 -4.71 3.71
C ASP A 36 0.73 -3.73 4.20
N PHE A 37 0.50 -2.45 3.97
CA PHE A 37 1.43 -1.41 4.41
C PHE A 37 0.67 -0.22 4.95
N LEU A 38 1.18 0.31 6.04
CA LEU A 38 0.71 1.58 6.56
C LEU A 38 1.89 2.53 6.51
N VAL A 39 1.69 3.71 5.94
CA VAL A 39 2.70 4.76 5.92
C VAL A 39 2.16 5.88 6.78
N PRO A 40 2.53 5.91 8.07
CA PRO A 40 1.88 6.82 9.02
C PRO A 40 2.06 8.30 8.68
N GLU A 41 3.22 8.66 8.16
CA GLU A 41 3.46 10.07 7.86
C GLU A 41 2.47 10.62 6.87
N LEU A 42 1.93 9.78 6.01
CA LEU A 42 1.03 10.22 4.97
C LEU A 42 -0.40 9.81 5.24
N ASN A 43 -0.64 9.11 6.34
CA ASN A 43 -1.95 8.55 6.64
C ASN A 43 -2.45 7.73 5.47
N MET A 44 -1.55 6.92 4.95
CA MET A 44 -1.78 6.19 3.72
C MET A 44 -1.63 4.69 3.94
N VAL A 45 -2.48 3.93 3.29
CA VAL A 45 -2.39 2.48 3.25
C VAL A 45 -2.02 2.10 1.83
N ILE A 46 -1.13 1.14 1.67
CA ILE A 46 -0.79 0.59 0.35
C ILE A 46 -1.12 -0.89 0.39
N GLU A 47 -1.88 -1.33 -0.60
CA GLU A 47 -2.26 -2.73 -0.73
C GLU A 47 -1.58 -3.32 -1.95
N ALA A 48 -0.95 -4.47 -1.77
CA ALA A 48 -0.28 -5.16 -2.86
C ALA A 48 -1.28 -6.14 -3.46
N ASP A 49 -2.04 -5.68 -4.46
CA ASP A 49 -3.12 -6.48 -5.01
C ASP A 49 -2.66 -7.61 -5.91
N GLY A 50 -1.53 -7.45 -6.56
CA GLY A 50 -1.03 -8.48 -7.43
C GLY A 50 -1.82 -8.56 -8.71
N VAL A 51 -1.59 -9.63 -9.48
CA VAL A 51 -2.23 -9.76 -10.76
C VAL A 51 -3.67 -10.20 -10.63
N TYR A 52 -4.01 -10.82 -9.53
CA TYR A 52 -5.35 -11.39 -9.46
C TYR A 52 -6.39 -10.39 -9.03
N GLY A 53 -6.00 -9.31 -8.45
CA GLY A 53 -6.98 -8.36 -8.02
C GLY A 53 -7.97 -8.96 -7.05
N HIS A 54 -8.92 -8.19 -6.66
CA HIS A 54 -9.89 -8.62 -5.67
C HIS A 54 -11.26 -8.22 -6.08
N LEU A 55 -12.22 -8.66 -5.32
CA LEU A 55 -13.60 -8.29 -5.58
C LEU A 55 -13.71 -6.82 -5.27
N GLN A 56 -13.86 -6.03 -6.29
CA GLN A 56 -13.83 -4.59 -6.14
C GLN A 56 -14.86 -4.05 -5.16
N THR A 57 -15.99 -4.70 -5.08
CA THR A 57 -17.03 -4.25 -4.15
C THR A 57 -16.56 -4.36 -2.72
N LYS A 58 -15.94 -5.49 -2.38
CA LYS A 58 -15.45 -5.68 -1.03
C LYS A 58 -14.32 -4.71 -0.73
N ASP A 59 -13.47 -4.45 -1.72
CA ASP A 59 -12.38 -3.52 -1.52
C ASP A 59 -12.91 -2.13 -1.23
N ARG A 60 -13.93 -1.70 -1.94
CA ARG A 60 -14.46 -0.37 -1.72
C ARG A 60 -15.08 -0.23 -0.35
N ILE A 61 -15.77 -1.26 0.11
CA ILE A 61 -16.37 -1.21 1.42
C ILE A 61 -15.30 -1.13 2.48
N ARG A 62 -14.26 -1.95 2.35
CA ARG A 62 -13.16 -1.93 3.30
C ARG A 62 -12.45 -0.60 3.30
N ASP A 63 -12.16 -0.08 2.11
CA ASP A 63 -11.45 1.19 1.99
C ASP A 63 -12.24 2.31 2.64
N ARG A 64 -13.54 2.31 2.41
CA ARG A 64 -14.38 3.35 3.01
C ARG A 64 -14.33 3.27 4.52
N LYS A 65 -14.37 2.06 5.06
CA LYS A 65 -14.33 1.92 6.51
C LYS A 65 -13.00 2.35 7.07
N LEU A 66 -11.92 2.07 6.36
CA LEU A 66 -10.61 2.52 6.81
C LEU A 66 -10.53 4.04 6.84
N ILE A 67 -11.06 4.68 5.82
CA ILE A 67 -11.04 6.13 5.75
C ILE A 67 -11.96 6.73 6.80
N GLU A 68 -13.06 6.08 7.07
CA GLU A 68 -13.99 6.58 8.08
C GLU A 68 -13.41 6.59 9.48
N THR A 69 -12.35 5.83 9.72
CA THR A 69 -11.74 5.87 11.03
C THR A 69 -11.12 7.24 11.33
N GLY A 70 -10.85 8.00 10.29
CA GLY A 70 -10.21 9.29 10.44
C GLY A 70 -8.70 9.19 10.47
N GLU A 71 -8.15 7.99 10.51
CA GLU A 71 -6.71 7.82 10.55
C GLU A 71 -6.11 7.62 9.19
N ILE A 72 -6.90 7.17 8.23
CA ILE A 72 -6.40 6.88 6.90
C ILE A 72 -7.04 7.84 5.92
N LEU A 73 -6.23 8.51 5.14
CA LEU A 73 -6.75 9.43 4.13
C LEU A 73 -6.76 8.83 2.75
N ILE A 74 -5.85 7.92 2.48
CA ILE A 74 -5.70 7.37 1.14
C ILE A 74 -5.41 5.89 1.22
N VAL A 75 -6.05 5.11 0.37
CA VAL A 75 -5.74 3.71 0.22
C VAL A 75 -5.30 3.50 -1.22
N LEU A 76 -4.06 3.11 -1.41
CA LEU A 76 -3.53 2.85 -2.74
C LEU A 76 -3.54 1.36 -3.02
N HIS A 77 -4.04 1.00 -4.17
CA HIS A 77 -4.06 -0.40 -4.59
C HIS A 77 -3.04 -0.57 -5.71
N CYS A 78 -1.92 -1.21 -5.39
CA CYS A 78 -0.87 -1.41 -6.36
C CYS A 78 -1.10 -2.69 -7.12
N LYS A 79 -1.43 -2.58 -8.39
CA LYS A 79 -1.67 -3.75 -9.23
C LYS A 79 -0.48 -4.09 -10.10
N GLU A 80 0.52 -3.25 -10.10
CA GLU A 80 1.72 -3.52 -10.87
C GLU A 80 2.55 -4.58 -10.17
N THR A 81 3.23 -5.40 -10.94
CA THR A 81 3.97 -6.49 -10.36
C THR A 81 5.45 -6.48 -10.70
N THR A 82 5.87 -5.67 -11.66
CA THR A 82 7.29 -5.58 -11.98
C THR A 82 7.92 -4.42 -11.25
N LYS A 83 9.20 -4.54 -10.99
CA LYS A 83 9.90 -3.56 -10.18
C LYS A 83 9.77 -2.15 -10.75
N GLY A 84 10.00 -2.00 -12.04
CA GLY A 84 9.94 -0.67 -12.63
C GLY A 84 8.57 -0.06 -12.61
N LYS A 85 7.54 -0.87 -12.85
CA LYS A 85 6.18 -0.35 -12.85
C LYS A 85 5.70 -0.04 -11.46
N ILE A 86 6.11 -0.83 -10.48
CA ILE A 86 5.77 -0.53 -9.10
C ILE A 86 6.40 0.79 -8.69
N LYS A 87 7.65 0.99 -9.07
CA LYS A 87 8.34 2.24 -8.75
C LYS A 87 7.58 3.41 -9.35
N ASP A 88 7.23 3.33 -10.63
CA ASP A 88 6.55 4.41 -11.29
C ASP A 88 5.21 4.71 -10.64
N PHE A 89 4.48 3.66 -10.31
CA PHE A 89 3.18 3.83 -9.68
C PHE A 89 3.33 4.56 -8.34
N LEU A 90 4.22 4.07 -7.49
CA LEU A 90 4.38 4.67 -6.17
C LEU A 90 4.88 6.10 -6.28
N TRP A 91 5.83 6.34 -7.18
CA TRP A 91 6.39 7.66 -7.35
C TRP A 91 5.34 8.67 -7.75
N GLN A 92 4.50 8.28 -8.71
CA GLN A 92 3.45 9.16 -9.17
C GLN A 92 2.44 9.47 -8.09
N GLU A 93 2.06 8.44 -7.34
CA GLU A 93 1.07 8.66 -6.29
C GLU A 93 1.62 9.54 -5.17
N LEU A 94 2.88 9.35 -4.82
CA LEU A 94 3.47 10.19 -3.79
C LEU A 94 3.61 11.63 -4.26
N ASN A 95 3.92 11.82 -5.54
CA ASN A 95 4.01 13.18 -6.06
C ASN A 95 2.66 13.88 -6.07
N LYS A 96 1.58 13.14 -6.28
CA LYS A 96 0.27 13.75 -6.26
C LYS A 96 -0.05 14.31 -4.89
N LEU A 97 0.57 13.76 -3.86
CA LEU A 97 0.32 14.26 -2.53
C LEU A 97 1.18 15.47 -2.19
N GLY A 98 2.00 15.90 -3.14
CA GLY A 98 2.84 17.05 -2.88
C GLY A 98 4.01 16.75 -1.97
N LYS A 99 4.31 15.47 -1.78
CA LYS A 99 5.40 15.13 -0.93
C LYS A 99 6.65 15.15 -1.70
N PRO A 100 7.60 15.89 -1.35
CA PRO A 100 8.82 15.88 -2.11
C PRO A 100 9.58 14.68 -1.71
N LYS A 101 10.21 14.22 -2.47
CA LYS A 101 10.86 13.19 -2.17
C LYS A 101 12.09 13.52 -2.13
N GLN A 102 12.75 13.42 -1.81
CA GLN A 102 13.92 13.74 -1.71
C GLN A 102 14.64 13.21 -2.10
#